data_78c6952f4601eecec60bf0d13f3d9188
#
_entry.id   78c6952f4601eecec60bf0d13f3d9188
#
_cell.length_a   1.000
_cell.length_b   1.000
_cell.length_c   1.000
_cell.angle_alpha   90.00
_cell.angle_beta   90.00
_cell.angle_gamma   90.00
#
_symmetry.space_group_name_H-M   'P 1'
#
loop_
_entity.id
_entity.type
_entity.pdbx_description
1 polymer ?
#
loop_
_entity_poly.entity_id
_entity_poly.type
_entity_poly.pdbx_seq_one_letter_code
_entity_poly.pdbx_strand_id
1 'polypeptide(L)'
;MTNPEFRFDETPISPLMFIEASAGTGKTYTLQRLVLRFIVEKSIPIESFLIVTYTEAATAELSGRVREILGRAVLGLSPGSESKLTEPERKEFKKLRDKWTHDGITLEEALDRVRRSLEEFDRCAIYTIHSFCRKMLESWAFSGGNPFEGEIGDDASVQAAAIDEFKRRYLNDPAYADPELVRQILAFDIGGFLRWKRSHPEASVTFPDADPALQPMLADMSEHLESQIVERKNRLSLMSFDDILIRMEKTAYESLDFRNRVRSLYQAVLVDEFQDTDTIQYRIFKRLFIESEKEGGPACYAVFVGDPKQSIYGFRGADIGTYLKARDEASAVLPPYTLSTNYRTTPAEVAAVNTLFTDPAGNSRFPGGI
;
A
#
# COMPACT_ATOMS: atom_id res chain seq x y z
N MET A 1 -16.27 -16.44 -12.14
CA MET A 1 -15.40 -17.55 -11.69
C MET A 1 -15.04 -17.27 -10.25
N THR A 2 -15.13 -18.24 -9.35
CA THR A 2 -14.69 -18.08 -7.96
C THR A 2 -13.16 -18.04 -7.93
N ASN A 3 -12.58 -17.06 -7.22
CA ASN A 3 -11.14 -16.98 -7.03
C ASN A 3 -10.62 -18.24 -6.32
N PRO A 4 -9.42 -18.73 -6.67
CA PRO A 4 -8.82 -19.87 -5.99
C PRO A 4 -8.52 -19.55 -4.52
N GLU A 5 -8.69 -20.54 -3.64
CA GLU A 5 -8.35 -20.40 -2.23
C GLU A 5 -6.83 -20.39 -2.06
N PHE A 6 -6.34 -19.43 -1.27
CA PHE A 6 -4.93 -19.40 -0.89
C PHE A 6 -4.65 -20.43 0.21
N ARG A 7 -3.71 -21.32 -0.03
CA ARG A 7 -3.24 -22.33 0.93
C ARG A 7 -1.74 -22.15 1.12
N PHE A 8 -1.35 -21.83 2.34
CA PHE A 8 0.05 -21.47 2.66
C PHE A 8 1.06 -22.58 2.35
N ASP A 9 0.63 -23.84 2.33
CA ASP A 9 1.45 -25.03 2.07
C ASP A 9 1.41 -25.48 0.60
N GLU A 10 0.41 -25.11 -0.17
CA GLU A 10 0.21 -25.61 -1.55
C GLU A 10 0.34 -24.52 -2.62
N THR A 11 -0.14 -23.28 -2.32
CA THR A 11 -0.15 -22.21 -3.33
C THR A 11 1.28 -21.86 -3.77
N PRO A 12 1.62 -21.92 -5.08
CA PRO A 12 2.94 -21.56 -5.55
C PRO A 12 3.21 -20.06 -5.37
N ILE A 13 4.47 -19.72 -5.06
CA ILE A 13 4.93 -18.34 -5.00
C ILE A 13 5.16 -17.84 -6.44
N SER A 14 4.44 -16.76 -6.80
CA SER A 14 4.50 -16.10 -8.10
C SER A 14 5.09 -14.69 -7.97
N PRO A 15 5.66 -14.11 -9.04
CA PRO A 15 6.22 -12.75 -9.01
C PRO A 15 5.22 -11.70 -8.59
N LEU A 16 3.95 -11.83 -8.98
CA LEU A 16 2.86 -10.95 -8.53
C LEU A 16 1.75 -11.81 -7.93
N MET A 17 1.38 -11.51 -6.69
CA MET A 17 0.29 -12.18 -5.98
C MET A 17 -0.67 -11.15 -5.40
N PHE A 18 -1.96 -11.38 -5.57
CA PHE A 18 -3.02 -10.60 -4.96
C PHE A 18 -3.88 -11.51 -4.07
N ILE A 19 -4.04 -11.18 -2.79
CA ILE A 19 -4.74 -12.00 -1.81
C ILE A 19 -5.88 -11.19 -1.20
N GLU A 20 -7.11 -11.57 -1.51
CA GLU A 20 -8.31 -11.00 -0.90
C GLU A 20 -8.66 -11.76 0.38
N ALA A 21 -8.70 -11.05 1.49
CA ALA A 21 -8.82 -11.66 2.79
C ALA A 21 -9.80 -10.88 3.68
N SER A 22 -10.99 -11.41 3.88
CA SER A 22 -12.00 -10.78 4.74
C SER A 22 -11.53 -10.67 6.21
N ALA A 23 -12.26 -9.90 7.02
CA ALA A 23 -11.97 -9.76 8.45
C ALA A 23 -11.91 -11.13 9.14
N GLY A 24 -10.88 -11.36 9.93
CA GLY A 24 -10.74 -12.60 10.71
C GLY A 24 -10.28 -13.82 9.93
N THR A 25 -9.96 -13.71 8.64
CA THR A 25 -9.51 -14.86 7.82
C THR A 25 -8.01 -15.11 7.87
N GLY A 26 -7.25 -14.35 8.66
CA GLY A 26 -5.83 -14.61 8.89
C GLY A 26 -4.89 -13.87 7.94
N LYS A 27 -5.18 -12.63 7.50
CA LYS A 27 -4.28 -11.79 6.70
C LYS A 27 -2.84 -11.80 7.23
N THR A 28 -2.67 -11.36 8.47
CA THR A 28 -1.35 -11.28 9.12
C THR A 28 -0.68 -12.65 9.26
N TYR A 29 -1.46 -13.69 9.56
CA TYR A 29 -0.98 -15.07 9.59
C TYR A 29 -0.42 -15.50 8.24
N THR A 30 -1.13 -15.19 7.15
CA THR A 30 -0.70 -15.50 5.78
C THR A 30 0.58 -14.75 5.40
N LEU A 31 0.67 -13.45 5.72
CA LEU A 31 1.87 -12.65 5.45
C LEU A 31 3.12 -13.24 6.12
N GLN A 32 3.03 -13.63 7.38
CA GLN A 32 4.16 -14.24 8.11
C GLN A 32 4.64 -15.54 7.44
N ARG A 33 3.70 -16.39 7.00
CA ARG A 33 4.04 -17.65 6.32
C ARG A 33 4.62 -17.42 4.94
N LEU A 34 4.16 -16.39 4.25
CA LEU A 34 4.76 -16.00 2.98
C LEU A 34 6.21 -15.53 3.18
N VAL A 35 6.51 -14.72 4.18
CA VAL A 35 7.89 -14.33 4.51
C VAL A 35 8.75 -15.58 4.75
N LEU A 36 8.30 -16.50 5.59
CA LEU A 36 9.01 -17.76 5.84
C LEU A 36 9.24 -18.58 4.56
N ARG A 37 8.22 -18.69 3.71
CA ARG A 37 8.32 -19.40 2.45
C ARG A 37 9.25 -18.73 1.46
N PHE A 38 9.23 -17.41 1.35
CA PHE A 38 10.18 -16.67 0.52
C PHE A 38 11.63 -16.91 0.95
N ILE A 39 11.90 -16.91 2.26
CA ILE A 39 13.21 -17.20 2.83
C ILE A 39 13.66 -18.61 2.41
N VAL A 40 12.79 -19.61 2.59
CA VAL A 40 13.17 -21.02 2.34
C VAL A 40 13.08 -21.37 0.85
N GLU A 41 11.98 -21.06 0.17
CA GLU A 41 11.71 -21.51 -1.20
C GLU A 41 12.40 -20.66 -2.27
N LYS A 42 12.62 -19.36 -2.01
CA LYS A 42 13.27 -18.44 -2.96
C LYS A 42 14.65 -17.97 -2.52
N SER A 43 15.12 -18.42 -1.36
CA SER A 43 16.43 -18.04 -0.79
C SER A 43 16.60 -16.52 -0.65
N ILE A 44 15.50 -15.78 -0.40
CA ILE A 44 15.53 -14.34 -0.23
C ILE A 44 15.98 -14.03 1.20
N PRO A 45 17.09 -13.31 1.40
CA PRO A 45 17.57 -12.96 2.73
C PRO A 45 16.66 -11.91 3.35
N ILE A 46 16.55 -11.87 4.69
CA ILE A 46 15.59 -11.05 5.42
C ILE A 46 15.76 -9.54 5.17
N GLU A 47 16.97 -9.06 4.93
CA GLU A 47 17.27 -7.68 4.59
C GLU A 47 16.77 -7.27 3.20
N SER A 48 16.45 -8.22 2.34
CA SER A 48 15.88 -7.97 1.01
C SER A 48 14.35 -7.97 0.99
N PHE A 49 13.71 -7.99 2.17
CA PHE A 49 12.27 -7.79 2.28
C PHE A 49 11.94 -6.33 2.49
N LEU A 50 10.88 -5.87 1.83
CA LEU A 50 10.14 -4.67 2.16
C LEU A 50 8.73 -5.07 2.56
N ILE A 51 8.36 -4.85 3.80
CA ILE A 51 7.01 -5.09 4.28
C ILE A 51 6.38 -3.73 4.61
N VAL A 52 5.26 -3.43 3.97
CA VAL A 52 4.60 -2.14 4.11
C VAL A 52 3.26 -2.30 4.79
N THR A 53 3.03 -1.46 5.79
CA THR A 53 1.77 -1.37 6.54
C THR A 53 1.24 0.06 6.53
N TYR A 54 0.03 0.25 7.02
CA TYR A 54 -0.61 1.57 7.01
C TYR A 54 -0.23 2.45 8.22
N THR A 55 0.08 1.86 9.39
CA THR A 55 0.38 2.60 10.63
C THR A 55 1.66 2.10 11.31
N GLU A 56 2.30 2.97 12.09
CA GLU A 56 3.48 2.59 12.89
C GLU A 56 3.14 1.49 13.92
N ALA A 57 1.94 1.50 14.48
CA ALA A 57 1.48 0.45 15.39
C ALA A 57 1.40 -0.92 14.68
N ALA A 58 0.83 -0.95 13.45
CA ALA A 58 0.79 -2.17 12.63
C ALA A 58 2.20 -2.63 12.23
N THR A 59 3.11 -1.71 11.95
CA THR A 59 4.52 -2.00 11.65
C THR A 59 5.18 -2.72 12.82
N ALA A 60 5.02 -2.21 14.04
CA ALA A 60 5.59 -2.83 15.25
C ALA A 60 4.97 -4.20 15.53
N GLU A 61 3.64 -4.35 15.39
CA GLU A 61 2.95 -5.61 15.57
C GLU A 61 3.42 -6.66 14.55
N LEU A 62 3.47 -6.30 13.27
CA LEU A 62 3.88 -7.22 12.20
C LEU A 62 5.35 -7.63 12.35
N SER A 63 6.22 -6.70 12.76
CA SER A 63 7.62 -6.99 13.08
C SER A 63 7.75 -8.07 14.16
N GLY A 64 7.03 -7.90 15.28
CA GLY A 64 7.00 -8.91 16.34
C GLY A 64 6.52 -10.28 15.86
N ARG A 65 5.47 -10.30 15.04
CA ARG A 65 4.88 -11.53 14.51
C ARG A 65 5.78 -12.24 13.49
N VAL A 66 6.47 -11.49 12.62
CA VAL A 66 7.44 -12.09 11.67
C VAL A 66 8.63 -12.68 12.44
N ARG A 67 9.14 -11.97 13.45
CA ARG A 67 10.21 -12.50 14.32
C ARG A 67 9.76 -13.77 15.05
N GLU A 68 8.54 -13.79 15.54
CA GLU A 68 7.96 -14.97 16.22
C GLU A 68 7.89 -16.18 15.30
N ILE A 69 7.35 -16.04 14.08
CA ILE A 69 7.24 -17.18 13.15
C ILE A 69 8.62 -17.74 12.77
N LEU A 70 9.64 -16.87 12.60
CA LEU A 70 11.01 -17.35 12.34
C LEU A 70 11.54 -18.14 13.54
N GLY A 71 11.33 -17.67 14.77
CA GLY A 71 11.69 -18.42 15.99
C GLY A 71 10.97 -19.77 16.09
N ARG A 72 9.67 -19.80 15.78
CA ARG A 72 8.87 -21.05 15.74
C ARG A 72 9.36 -21.99 14.63
N ALA A 73 9.75 -21.45 13.46
CA ALA A 73 10.30 -22.23 12.37
C ALA A 73 11.66 -22.88 12.73
N VAL A 74 12.52 -22.17 13.44
CA VAL A 74 13.76 -22.76 13.97
C VAL A 74 13.44 -23.97 14.87
N LEU A 75 12.44 -23.89 15.76
CA LEU A 75 12.03 -25.04 16.58
C LEU A 75 11.43 -26.17 15.76
N GLY A 76 10.61 -25.85 14.76
CA GLY A 76 9.93 -26.81 13.91
C GLY A 76 10.85 -27.56 12.94
N LEU A 77 12.01 -26.94 12.59
CA LEU A 77 13.02 -27.51 11.71
C LEU A 77 14.16 -28.19 12.46
N SER A 78 14.35 -27.88 13.77
CA SER A 78 15.42 -28.46 14.56
C SER A 78 15.03 -29.83 15.12
N PRO A 79 15.82 -30.89 14.87
CA PRO A 79 15.53 -32.23 15.42
C PRO A 79 15.36 -32.21 16.94
N GLY A 80 14.31 -32.84 17.43
CA GLY A 80 14.04 -32.98 18.86
C GLY A 80 13.46 -31.75 19.56
N SER A 81 13.30 -30.60 18.86
CA SER A 81 12.76 -29.37 19.44
C SER A 81 11.23 -29.22 19.25
N GLU A 82 10.59 -30.11 18.52
CA GLU A 82 9.17 -30.08 18.17
C GLU A 82 8.24 -30.13 19.40
N SER A 83 8.71 -30.66 20.54
CA SER A 83 7.95 -30.70 21.78
C SER A 83 7.61 -29.32 22.35
N LYS A 84 8.35 -28.27 21.94
CA LYS A 84 8.13 -26.86 22.32
C LYS A 84 7.05 -26.18 21.49
N LEU A 85 6.55 -26.83 20.44
CA LEU A 85 5.49 -26.33 19.58
C LEU A 85 4.13 -26.89 20.01
N THR A 86 3.07 -26.14 19.76
CA THR A 86 1.70 -26.63 19.89
C THR A 86 1.39 -27.68 18.84
N GLU A 87 0.34 -28.47 19.06
CA GLU A 87 -0.08 -29.52 18.11
C GLU A 87 -0.42 -28.96 16.70
N PRO A 88 -1.15 -27.81 16.57
CA PRO A 88 -1.36 -27.21 15.26
C PRO A 88 -0.06 -26.79 14.57
N GLU A 89 0.87 -26.18 15.30
CA GLU A 89 2.16 -25.76 14.76
C GLU A 89 3.00 -26.96 14.28
N ARG A 90 3.01 -28.04 15.05
CA ARG A 90 3.69 -29.29 14.64
C ARG A 90 3.16 -29.82 13.32
N LYS A 91 1.83 -29.84 13.16
CA LYS A 91 1.19 -30.26 11.90
C LYS A 91 1.55 -29.34 10.74
N GLU A 92 1.55 -28.04 10.99
CA GLU A 92 1.90 -27.02 10.00
C GLU A 92 3.36 -27.20 9.54
N PHE A 93 4.32 -27.22 10.46
CA PHE A 93 5.72 -27.38 10.10
C PHE A 93 6.03 -28.75 9.47
N LYS A 94 5.29 -29.80 9.84
CA LYS A 94 5.39 -31.09 9.16
C LYS A 94 5.04 -30.96 7.67
N LYS A 95 3.93 -30.31 7.33
CA LYS A 95 3.52 -30.08 5.94
C LYS A 95 4.55 -29.27 5.16
N LEU A 96 5.10 -28.21 5.77
CA LEU A 96 6.12 -27.38 5.14
C LEU A 96 7.41 -28.19 4.90
N ARG A 97 7.86 -29.00 5.87
CA ARG A 97 9.02 -29.88 5.70
C ARG A 97 8.81 -30.89 4.58
N ASP A 98 7.65 -31.54 4.53
CA ASP A 98 7.31 -32.53 3.51
C ASP A 98 7.33 -31.86 2.12
N LYS A 99 6.73 -30.68 1.99
CA LYS A 99 6.75 -29.86 0.77
C LYS A 99 8.18 -29.49 0.35
N TRP A 100 8.97 -28.88 1.24
CA TRP A 100 10.33 -28.43 0.94
C TRP A 100 11.25 -29.59 0.55
N THR A 101 11.12 -30.72 1.23
CA THR A 101 11.85 -31.95 0.87
C THR A 101 11.44 -32.44 -0.52
N HIS A 102 10.14 -32.40 -0.86
CA HIS A 102 9.65 -32.74 -2.19
C HIS A 102 10.19 -31.79 -3.26
N ASP A 103 10.29 -30.51 -2.94
CA ASP A 103 10.83 -29.47 -3.82
C ASP A 103 12.38 -29.49 -3.90
N GLY A 104 13.04 -30.44 -3.25
CA GLY A 104 14.50 -30.64 -3.29
C GLY A 104 15.28 -29.76 -2.32
N ILE A 105 14.61 -29.10 -1.37
CA ILE A 105 15.25 -28.28 -0.32
C ILE A 105 15.48 -29.18 0.90
N THR A 106 16.72 -29.30 1.33
CA THR A 106 17.05 -30.08 2.54
C THR A 106 16.62 -29.35 3.81
N LEU A 107 16.32 -30.09 4.86
CA LEU A 107 15.95 -29.50 6.15
C LEU A 107 17.10 -28.67 6.77
N GLU A 108 18.35 -29.06 6.49
CA GLU A 108 19.54 -28.33 6.91
C GLU A 108 19.62 -26.96 6.24
N GLU A 109 19.43 -26.90 4.93
CA GLU A 109 19.38 -25.64 4.16
C GLU A 109 18.23 -24.74 4.63
N ALA A 110 17.02 -25.31 4.82
CA ALA A 110 15.88 -24.57 5.32
C ALA A 110 16.15 -23.96 6.71
N LEU A 111 16.70 -24.77 7.61
CA LEU A 111 17.04 -24.35 8.98
C LEU A 111 18.13 -23.27 8.97
N ASP A 112 19.17 -23.40 8.15
CA ASP A 112 20.24 -22.41 8.03
C ASP A 112 19.73 -21.06 7.52
N ARG A 113 18.90 -21.08 6.45
CA ARG A 113 18.26 -19.84 5.92
C ARG A 113 17.41 -19.15 6.97
N VAL A 114 16.60 -19.90 7.73
CA VAL A 114 15.72 -19.34 8.76
C VAL A 114 16.52 -18.80 9.94
N ARG A 115 17.58 -19.50 10.38
CA ARG A 115 18.46 -19.04 11.49
C ARG A 115 19.15 -17.73 11.12
N ARG A 116 19.77 -17.63 9.94
CA ARG A 116 20.37 -16.39 9.47
C ARG A 116 19.36 -15.25 9.43
N SER A 117 18.17 -15.51 8.90
CA SER A 117 17.10 -14.51 8.84
C SER A 117 16.64 -14.06 10.22
N LEU A 118 16.67 -14.92 11.23
CA LEU A 118 16.34 -14.56 12.60
C LEU A 118 17.46 -13.74 13.28
N GLU A 119 18.73 -14.11 13.01
CA GLU A 119 19.90 -13.40 13.52
C GLU A 119 20.02 -11.99 12.91
N GLU A 120 19.69 -11.85 11.63
CA GLU A 120 19.77 -10.58 10.88
C GLU A 120 18.42 -9.85 10.83
N PHE A 121 17.44 -10.24 11.63
CA PHE A 121 16.08 -9.72 11.57
C PHE A 121 15.98 -8.21 11.70
N ASP A 122 16.87 -7.58 12.46
CA ASP A 122 16.87 -6.13 12.65
C ASP A 122 17.18 -5.34 11.36
N ARG A 123 17.61 -6.03 10.29
CA ARG A 123 17.81 -5.47 8.95
C ARG A 123 16.54 -5.53 8.08
N CYS A 124 15.50 -6.23 8.53
CA CYS A 124 14.23 -6.32 7.79
C CYS A 124 13.58 -4.94 7.67
N ALA A 125 13.26 -4.53 6.45
CA ALA A 125 12.57 -3.27 6.22
C ALA A 125 11.06 -3.45 6.39
N ILE A 126 10.55 -3.10 7.57
CA ILE A 126 9.11 -3.07 7.87
C ILE A 126 8.75 -1.62 8.17
N TYR A 127 7.99 -0.96 7.26
CA TYR A 127 7.77 0.48 7.28
C TYR A 127 6.32 0.84 6.97
N THR A 128 5.93 2.05 7.34
CA THR A 128 4.79 2.70 6.67
C THR A 128 5.23 3.17 5.28
N ILE A 129 4.26 3.36 4.36
CA ILE A 129 4.60 3.79 2.99
C ILE A 129 5.38 5.12 3.00
N HIS A 130 5.02 6.07 3.87
CA HIS A 130 5.70 7.36 3.97
C HIS A 130 7.14 7.20 4.49
N SER A 131 7.34 6.36 5.52
CA SER A 131 8.67 6.07 6.07
C SER A 131 9.57 5.39 5.03
N PHE A 132 9.02 4.47 4.23
CA PHE A 132 9.73 3.86 3.09
C PHE A 132 10.14 4.90 2.05
N CYS A 133 9.18 5.70 1.56
CA CYS A 133 9.43 6.70 0.53
C CYS A 133 10.48 7.72 0.98
N ARG A 134 10.35 8.22 2.21
CA ARG A 134 11.32 9.14 2.82
C ARG A 134 12.71 8.55 2.83
N LYS A 135 12.87 7.33 3.37
CA LYS A 135 14.18 6.66 3.48
C LYS A 135 14.84 6.45 2.11
N MET A 136 14.05 6.10 1.10
CA MET A 136 14.58 5.90 -0.26
C MET A 136 15.01 7.22 -0.89
N LEU A 137 14.24 8.29 -0.74
CA LEU A 137 14.59 9.61 -1.26
C LEU A 137 15.82 10.19 -0.55
N GLU A 138 15.93 10.08 0.78
CA GLU A 138 17.11 10.48 1.53
C GLU A 138 18.35 9.71 1.06
N SER A 139 18.26 8.38 0.97
CA SER A 139 19.37 7.55 0.48
C SER A 139 19.78 7.89 -0.96
N TRP A 140 18.82 8.25 -1.81
CA TRP A 140 19.08 8.66 -3.19
C TRP A 140 19.76 10.02 -3.27
N ALA A 141 19.34 11.00 -2.46
CA ALA A 141 19.95 12.31 -2.38
C ALA A 141 21.44 12.24 -2.05
N PHE A 142 21.82 11.40 -1.08
CA PHE A 142 23.23 11.15 -0.73
C PHE A 142 24.06 10.50 -1.86
N SER A 143 23.40 9.88 -2.84
CA SER A 143 24.06 9.22 -3.98
C SER A 143 24.19 10.10 -5.22
N GLY A 144 24.01 11.43 -5.08
CA GLY A 144 24.08 12.39 -6.18
C GLY A 144 22.74 12.68 -6.87
N GLY A 145 21.64 12.26 -6.26
CA GLY A 145 20.29 12.68 -6.66
C GLY A 145 19.99 14.12 -6.24
N ASN A 146 18.79 14.60 -6.57
CA ASN A 146 18.33 15.92 -6.13
C ASN A 146 18.26 15.97 -4.60
N PRO A 147 18.73 17.07 -3.96
CA PRO A 147 18.71 17.20 -2.50
C PRO A 147 17.30 16.94 -1.95
N PHE A 148 17.25 16.16 -0.88
CA PHE A 148 16.05 15.98 -0.06
C PHE A 148 16.11 17.03 1.04
N GLU A 149 15.67 18.26 0.72
CA GLU A 149 15.70 19.39 1.63
C GLU A 149 14.27 19.72 2.09
N GLY A 150 14.11 19.98 3.36
CA GLY A 150 12.87 20.44 3.97
C GLY A 150 12.56 19.75 5.31
N GLU A 151 11.96 20.49 6.20
CA GLU A 151 11.40 19.96 7.44
C GLU A 151 10.04 19.32 7.14
N ILE A 152 9.85 18.08 7.61
CA ILE A 152 8.57 17.40 7.42
C ILE A 152 7.59 17.94 8.47
N GLY A 153 6.50 18.50 7.98
CA GLY A 153 5.48 19.08 8.83
C GLY A 153 4.09 19.11 8.19
N ASP A 154 3.13 19.59 8.97
CA ASP A 154 1.77 19.86 8.50
C ASP A 154 1.75 21.14 7.66
N ASP A 155 1.35 21.05 6.42
CA ASP A 155 1.23 22.17 5.49
C ASP A 155 -0.20 22.76 5.42
N ALA A 156 -1.12 22.28 6.27
CA ALA A 156 -2.52 22.72 6.25
C ALA A 156 -2.67 24.23 6.39
N SER A 157 -1.87 24.87 7.24
CA SER A 157 -1.88 26.31 7.42
C SER A 157 -1.37 27.07 6.18
N VAL A 158 -0.37 26.52 5.49
CA VAL A 158 0.18 27.08 4.25
C VAL A 158 -0.82 26.95 3.11
N GLN A 159 -1.47 25.79 2.98
CA GLN A 159 -2.52 25.56 2.00
C GLN A 159 -3.73 26.47 2.28
N ALA A 160 -4.21 26.54 3.52
CA ALA A 160 -5.33 27.40 3.90
C ALA A 160 -5.03 28.87 3.59
N ALA A 161 -3.86 29.37 3.95
CA ALA A 161 -3.48 30.76 3.67
C ALA A 161 -3.40 31.04 2.15
N ALA A 162 -2.91 30.10 1.35
CA ALA A 162 -2.88 30.24 -0.12
C ALA A 162 -4.28 30.24 -0.73
N ILE A 163 -5.16 29.36 -0.26
CA ILE A 163 -6.57 29.28 -0.70
C ILE A 163 -7.31 30.56 -0.31
N ASP A 164 -7.13 31.04 0.91
CA ASP A 164 -7.76 32.30 1.36
C ASP A 164 -7.30 33.51 0.55
N GLU A 165 -6.00 33.59 0.24
CA GLU A 165 -5.48 34.68 -0.60
C GLU A 165 -6.01 34.57 -2.02
N PHE A 166 -6.08 33.35 -2.57
CA PHE A 166 -6.68 33.11 -3.87
C PHE A 166 -8.14 33.57 -3.90
N LYS A 167 -8.97 33.13 -2.95
CA LYS A 167 -10.38 33.58 -2.85
C LYS A 167 -10.49 35.09 -2.70
N ARG A 168 -9.67 35.70 -1.84
CA ARG A 168 -9.71 37.17 -1.64
C ARG A 168 -9.38 37.95 -2.92
N ARG A 169 -8.51 37.45 -3.78
CA ARG A 169 -8.17 38.07 -5.05
C ARG A 169 -9.44 38.28 -5.90
N TYR A 170 -10.26 37.24 -6.01
CA TYR A 170 -11.51 37.28 -6.78
C TYR A 170 -12.64 38.02 -6.05
N LEU A 171 -12.76 37.87 -4.74
CA LEU A 171 -13.76 38.56 -3.94
C LEU A 171 -13.54 40.10 -3.92
N ASN A 172 -12.32 40.57 -4.13
CA ASN A 172 -12.00 41.99 -4.23
C ASN A 172 -12.10 42.54 -5.66
N ASP A 173 -12.30 41.69 -6.67
CA ASP A 173 -12.49 42.13 -8.04
C ASP A 173 -13.95 42.52 -8.31
N PRO A 174 -14.22 43.75 -8.78
CA PRO A 174 -15.57 44.20 -9.09
C PRO A 174 -16.33 43.30 -10.08
N ALA A 175 -15.63 42.56 -10.92
CA ALA A 175 -16.28 41.61 -11.83
C ALA A 175 -17.02 40.48 -11.13
N TYR A 176 -16.69 40.19 -9.87
CA TYR A 176 -17.29 39.13 -9.04
C TYR A 176 -18.13 39.70 -7.89
N ALA A 177 -18.54 40.94 -7.94
CA ALA A 177 -19.30 41.60 -6.88
C ALA A 177 -20.77 41.13 -6.73
N ASP A 178 -21.26 40.32 -7.66
CA ASP A 178 -22.60 39.73 -7.58
C ASP A 178 -22.71 38.82 -6.34
N PRO A 179 -23.72 39.00 -5.46
CA PRO A 179 -23.87 38.21 -4.24
C PRO A 179 -23.94 36.69 -4.47
N GLU A 180 -24.46 36.25 -5.60
CA GLU A 180 -24.53 34.83 -5.93
C GLU A 180 -23.15 34.27 -6.29
N LEU A 181 -22.36 35.02 -7.08
CA LEU A 181 -21.00 34.66 -7.39
C LEU A 181 -20.12 34.60 -6.14
N VAL A 182 -20.25 35.60 -5.25
CA VAL A 182 -19.57 35.62 -3.95
C VAL A 182 -19.89 34.37 -3.14
N ARG A 183 -21.17 33.96 -3.08
CA ARG A 183 -21.59 32.75 -2.37
C ARG A 183 -20.96 31.49 -2.96
N GLN A 184 -20.95 31.37 -4.28
CA GLN A 184 -20.35 30.23 -4.98
C GLN A 184 -18.84 30.18 -4.76
N ILE A 185 -18.09 31.28 -4.83
CA ILE A 185 -16.66 31.35 -4.54
C ILE A 185 -16.37 30.88 -3.11
N LEU A 186 -17.14 31.36 -2.14
CA LEU A 186 -16.94 30.97 -0.74
C LEU A 186 -17.26 29.51 -0.48
N ALA A 187 -18.31 28.97 -1.13
CA ALA A 187 -18.74 27.56 -0.96
C ALA A 187 -17.86 26.56 -1.68
N PHE A 188 -17.06 26.98 -2.67
CA PHE A 188 -16.24 26.06 -3.46
C PHE A 188 -15.15 25.39 -2.62
N ASP A 189 -15.14 24.05 -2.58
CA ASP A 189 -14.12 23.26 -1.87
C ASP A 189 -12.83 23.14 -2.70
N ILE A 190 -12.04 24.22 -2.67
CA ILE A 190 -10.74 24.26 -3.36
C ILE A 190 -9.78 23.18 -2.82
N GLY A 191 -9.79 22.94 -1.50
CA GLY A 191 -8.94 21.93 -0.88
C GLY A 191 -9.26 20.52 -1.38
N GLY A 192 -10.55 20.18 -1.45
CA GLY A 192 -11.01 18.92 -2.03
C GLY A 192 -10.64 18.78 -3.52
N PHE A 193 -10.81 19.86 -4.28
CA PHE A 193 -10.40 19.88 -5.69
C PHE A 193 -8.90 19.64 -5.88
N LEU A 194 -8.04 20.30 -5.09
CA LEU A 194 -6.59 20.11 -5.18
C LEU A 194 -6.19 18.68 -4.82
N ARG A 195 -6.79 18.09 -3.80
CA ARG A 195 -6.54 16.65 -3.46
C ARG A 195 -6.95 15.75 -4.61
N TRP A 196 -8.13 15.95 -5.18
CA TRP A 196 -8.60 15.18 -6.33
C TRP A 196 -7.67 15.31 -7.53
N LYS A 197 -7.23 16.51 -7.87
CA LYS A 197 -6.33 16.79 -9.01
C LYS A 197 -4.98 16.09 -8.85
N ARG A 198 -4.40 16.08 -7.64
CA ARG A 198 -3.16 15.35 -7.34
C ARG A 198 -3.29 13.83 -7.56
N SER A 199 -4.46 13.27 -7.23
CA SER A 199 -4.74 11.85 -7.47
C SER A 199 -4.96 11.54 -8.97
N HIS A 200 -5.34 12.55 -9.77
CA HIS A 200 -5.68 12.42 -11.18
C HIS A 200 -4.92 13.45 -12.05
N PRO A 201 -3.57 13.40 -12.09
CA PRO A 201 -2.76 14.43 -12.76
C PRO A 201 -3.01 14.50 -14.28
N GLU A 202 -3.40 13.38 -14.91
CA GLU A 202 -3.71 13.29 -16.35
C GLU A 202 -5.15 13.74 -16.68
N ALA A 203 -5.99 14.00 -15.66
CA ALA A 203 -7.38 14.34 -15.90
C ALA A 203 -7.49 15.77 -16.47
N SER A 204 -8.18 15.90 -17.59
CA SER A 204 -8.63 17.19 -18.09
C SER A 204 -9.72 17.74 -17.19
N VAL A 205 -9.53 18.95 -16.66
CA VAL A 205 -10.47 19.57 -15.73
C VAL A 205 -11.37 20.54 -16.47
N THR A 206 -12.66 20.30 -16.39
CA THR A 206 -13.70 21.21 -16.89
C THR A 206 -14.79 21.38 -15.83
N PHE A 207 -15.41 22.53 -15.80
CA PHE A 207 -16.47 22.87 -14.85
C PHE A 207 -17.75 23.27 -15.64
N PRO A 208 -18.38 22.31 -16.35
CA PRO A 208 -19.48 22.63 -17.29
C PRO A 208 -20.71 23.20 -16.59
N ASP A 209 -20.92 22.83 -15.32
CA ASP A 209 -22.09 23.26 -14.54
C ASP A 209 -21.82 24.54 -13.72
N ALA A 210 -20.61 25.10 -13.78
CA ALA A 210 -20.27 26.33 -13.07
C ALA A 210 -20.77 27.55 -13.86
N ASP A 211 -21.11 28.60 -13.11
CA ASP A 211 -21.49 29.89 -13.72
C ASP A 211 -20.39 30.36 -14.70
N PRO A 212 -20.74 30.75 -15.94
CA PRO A 212 -19.77 31.22 -16.93
C PRO A 212 -18.85 32.35 -16.41
N ALA A 213 -19.34 33.20 -15.50
CA ALA A 213 -18.55 34.24 -14.87
C ALA A 213 -17.43 33.71 -13.96
N LEU A 214 -17.54 32.47 -13.46
CA LEU A 214 -16.53 31.82 -12.62
C LEU A 214 -15.46 31.07 -13.41
N GLN A 215 -15.65 30.84 -14.71
CA GLN A 215 -14.71 30.07 -15.53
C GLN A 215 -13.27 30.61 -15.50
N PRO A 216 -13.01 31.95 -15.56
CA PRO A 216 -11.65 32.46 -15.45
C PRO A 216 -10.99 32.15 -14.10
N MET A 217 -11.75 32.24 -13.00
CA MET A 217 -11.26 31.89 -11.66
C MET A 217 -10.95 30.39 -11.55
N LEU A 218 -11.83 29.55 -12.06
CA LEU A 218 -11.65 28.09 -12.02
C LEU A 218 -10.48 27.62 -12.89
N ALA A 219 -10.24 28.28 -14.03
CA ALA A 219 -9.07 28.05 -14.87
C ALA A 219 -7.76 28.45 -14.14
N ASP A 220 -7.70 29.67 -13.58
CA ASP A 220 -6.54 30.14 -12.79
C ASP A 220 -6.27 29.19 -11.58
N MET A 221 -7.32 28.78 -10.90
CA MET A 221 -7.21 27.80 -9.81
C MET A 221 -6.57 26.50 -10.29
N SER A 222 -7.06 25.95 -11.39
CA SER A 222 -6.59 24.65 -11.89
C SER A 222 -5.17 24.70 -12.45
N GLU A 223 -4.72 25.84 -12.96
CA GLU A 223 -3.44 26.01 -13.60
C GLU A 223 -2.34 26.48 -12.65
N HIS A 224 -2.65 27.37 -11.72
CA HIS A 224 -1.63 28.11 -10.98
C HIS A 224 -1.64 27.91 -9.46
N LEU A 225 -2.79 27.60 -8.83
CA LEU A 225 -2.85 27.58 -7.36
C LEU A 225 -1.93 26.55 -6.74
N GLU A 226 -1.83 25.36 -7.32
CA GLU A 226 -0.95 24.30 -6.80
C GLU A 226 0.52 24.73 -6.85
N SER A 227 0.97 25.35 -7.97
CA SER A 227 2.33 25.87 -8.08
C SER A 227 2.64 26.97 -7.07
N GLN A 228 1.67 27.83 -6.76
CA GLN A 228 1.82 28.85 -5.71
C GLN A 228 1.95 28.24 -4.30
N ILE A 229 1.21 27.17 -4.01
CA ILE A 229 1.33 26.44 -2.74
C ILE A 229 2.72 25.81 -2.64
N VAL A 230 3.19 25.13 -3.70
CA VAL A 230 4.53 24.52 -3.76
C VAL A 230 5.63 25.56 -3.56
N GLU A 231 5.53 26.72 -4.23
CA GLU A 231 6.51 27.80 -4.06
C GLU A 231 6.56 28.33 -2.63
N ARG A 232 5.42 28.49 -1.97
CA ARG A 232 5.35 28.89 -0.55
C ARG A 232 5.98 27.88 0.37
N LYS A 233 5.68 26.57 0.17
CA LYS A 233 6.31 25.50 0.93
C LYS A 233 7.82 25.49 0.76
N ASN A 234 8.30 25.65 -0.47
CA ASN A 234 9.75 25.75 -0.75
C ASN A 234 10.42 26.92 -0.03
N ARG A 235 9.80 28.12 -0.02
CA ARG A 235 10.31 29.28 0.72
C ARG A 235 10.41 29.05 2.21
N LEU A 236 9.53 28.20 2.76
CA LEU A 236 9.52 27.83 4.18
C LEU A 236 10.34 26.58 4.48
N SER A 237 10.98 25.99 3.47
CA SER A 237 11.65 24.68 3.57
C SER A 237 10.74 23.63 4.23
N LEU A 238 9.44 23.67 3.92
CA LEU A 238 8.42 22.76 4.46
C LEU A 238 8.06 21.71 3.42
N MET A 239 8.01 20.46 3.86
CA MET A 239 7.58 19.30 3.07
C MET A 239 6.45 18.57 3.81
N SER A 240 5.31 18.35 3.15
CA SER A 240 4.24 17.54 3.70
C SER A 240 4.44 16.05 3.42
N PHE A 241 3.64 15.20 4.07
CA PHE A 241 3.63 13.77 3.77
C PHE A 241 3.23 13.46 2.32
N ASP A 242 2.29 14.23 1.77
CA ASP A 242 1.88 14.09 0.36
C ASP A 242 3.03 14.45 -0.60
N ASP A 243 3.84 15.47 -0.28
CA ASP A 243 5.00 15.86 -1.10
C ASP A 243 6.04 14.74 -1.19
N ILE A 244 6.21 13.95 -0.13
CA ILE A 244 7.10 12.79 -0.14
C ILE A 244 6.62 11.77 -1.17
N LEU A 245 5.32 11.47 -1.20
CA LEU A 245 4.74 10.51 -2.14
C LEU A 245 4.84 11.02 -3.59
N ILE A 246 4.50 12.28 -3.84
CA ILE A 246 4.59 12.91 -5.17
C ILE A 246 6.05 12.90 -5.66
N ARG A 247 6.99 13.26 -4.79
CA ARG A 247 8.42 13.25 -5.13
C ARG A 247 8.93 11.84 -5.37
N MET A 248 8.50 10.87 -4.58
CA MET A 248 8.85 9.46 -4.75
C MET A 248 8.32 8.92 -6.08
N GLU A 249 7.07 9.20 -6.41
CA GLU A 249 6.46 8.81 -7.68
C GLU A 249 7.26 9.41 -8.84
N LYS A 250 7.50 10.73 -8.84
CA LYS A 250 8.27 11.42 -9.87
C LYS A 250 9.66 10.80 -10.04
N THR A 251 10.40 10.60 -8.95
CA THR A 251 11.75 10.01 -8.98
C THR A 251 11.72 8.58 -9.55
N ALA A 252 10.73 7.79 -9.15
CA ALA A 252 10.54 6.44 -9.67
C ALA A 252 10.21 6.42 -11.16
N TYR A 253 9.50 7.42 -11.68
CA TYR A 253 9.21 7.53 -13.11
C TYR A 253 10.42 8.00 -13.92
N GLU A 254 11.13 9.02 -13.46
CA GLU A 254 12.19 9.69 -14.22
C GLU A 254 13.53 8.95 -14.18
N SER A 255 13.84 8.23 -13.09
CA SER A 255 15.17 7.63 -12.90
C SER A 255 15.16 6.11 -12.93
N LEU A 256 15.73 5.51 -13.98
CA LEU A 256 15.97 4.07 -14.07
C LEU A 256 16.98 3.61 -13.01
N ASP A 257 18.02 4.38 -12.75
CA ASP A 257 19.06 4.07 -11.77
C ASP A 257 18.47 4.01 -10.35
N PHE A 258 17.57 4.94 -10.02
CA PHE A 258 16.83 4.89 -8.77
C PHE A 258 16.01 3.61 -8.63
N ARG A 259 15.24 3.25 -9.66
CA ARG A 259 14.45 2.01 -9.67
C ARG A 259 15.33 0.78 -9.47
N ASN A 260 16.41 0.68 -10.24
CA ASN A 260 17.33 -0.46 -10.14
C ASN A 260 17.98 -0.55 -8.77
N ARG A 261 18.34 0.57 -8.15
CA ARG A 261 18.86 0.61 -6.79
C ARG A 261 17.82 0.10 -5.77
N VAL A 262 16.58 0.58 -5.84
CA VAL A 262 15.51 0.12 -4.94
C VAL A 262 15.26 -1.38 -5.11
N ARG A 263 15.22 -1.88 -6.34
CA ARG A 263 15.02 -3.29 -6.68
C ARG A 263 16.19 -4.17 -6.21
N SER A 264 17.42 -3.66 -6.23
CA SER A 264 18.58 -4.39 -5.70
C SER A 264 18.56 -4.52 -4.18
N LEU A 265 17.90 -3.58 -3.48
CA LEU A 265 17.71 -3.64 -2.04
C LEU A 265 16.55 -4.57 -1.65
N TYR A 266 15.47 -4.58 -2.44
CA TYR A 266 14.24 -5.27 -2.08
C TYR A 266 13.80 -6.25 -3.16
N GLN A 267 13.98 -7.54 -2.90
CA GLN A 267 13.59 -8.62 -3.80
C GLN A 267 12.17 -9.14 -3.55
N ALA A 268 11.67 -8.97 -2.32
CA ALA A 268 10.29 -9.33 -1.95
C ALA A 268 9.60 -8.15 -1.26
N VAL A 269 8.46 -7.74 -1.81
CA VAL A 269 7.65 -6.63 -1.31
C VAL A 269 6.27 -7.16 -0.93
N LEU A 270 5.89 -6.98 0.32
CA LEU A 270 4.59 -7.37 0.85
C LEU A 270 3.87 -6.11 1.35
N VAL A 271 2.68 -5.86 0.84
CA VAL A 271 1.86 -4.70 1.23
C VAL A 271 0.62 -5.21 1.94
N ASP A 272 0.51 -4.91 3.23
CA ASP A 272 -0.67 -5.21 4.06
C ASP A 272 -1.69 -4.08 4.00
N GLU A 273 -2.95 -4.39 4.25
CA GLU A 273 -4.10 -3.47 4.22
C GLU A 273 -4.15 -2.66 2.90
N PHE A 274 -3.90 -3.34 1.77
CA PHE A 274 -3.78 -2.69 0.46
C PHE A 274 -5.04 -1.91 0.04
N GLN A 275 -6.23 -2.20 0.60
CA GLN A 275 -7.45 -1.44 0.35
C GLN A 275 -7.40 0.02 0.83
N ASP A 276 -6.44 0.35 1.69
CA ASP A 276 -6.24 1.71 2.20
C ASP A 276 -5.22 2.51 1.37
N THR A 277 -4.72 1.92 0.29
CA THR A 277 -3.74 2.52 -0.63
C THR A 277 -4.42 3.49 -1.59
N ASP A 278 -3.82 4.66 -1.79
CA ASP A 278 -4.24 5.63 -2.79
C ASP A 278 -3.59 5.39 -4.17
N THR A 279 -4.03 6.17 -5.16
CA THR A 279 -3.56 6.04 -6.55
C THR A 279 -2.05 6.33 -6.69
N ILE A 280 -1.50 7.30 -5.96
CA ILE A 280 -0.07 7.66 -6.02
C ILE A 280 0.77 6.53 -5.43
N GLN A 281 0.37 6.02 -4.27
CA GLN A 281 1.03 4.90 -3.59
C GLN A 281 1.06 3.64 -4.48
N TYR A 282 -0.08 3.30 -5.10
CA TYR A 282 -0.12 2.17 -6.03
C TYR A 282 0.81 2.38 -7.23
N ARG A 283 0.83 3.59 -7.84
CA ARG A 283 1.72 3.89 -8.96
C ARG A 283 3.20 3.77 -8.57
N ILE A 284 3.57 4.16 -7.35
CA ILE A 284 4.93 3.95 -6.82
C ILE A 284 5.27 2.46 -6.79
N PHE A 285 4.43 1.62 -6.17
CA PHE A 285 4.68 0.17 -6.11
C PHE A 285 4.70 -0.47 -7.49
N LYS A 286 3.77 -0.10 -8.35
CA LYS A 286 3.69 -0.61 -9.72
C LYS A 286 4.98 -0.30 -10.48
N ARG A 287 5.41 0.94 -10.45
CA ARG A 287 6.61 1.39 -11.16
C ARG A 287 7.89 0.78 -10.64
N LEU A 288 8.00 0.64 -9.31
CA LEU A 288 9.19 0.07 -8.69
C LEU A 288 9.28 -1.44 -8.86
N PHE A 289 8.19 -2.18 -8.65
CA PHE A 289 8.28 -3.63 -8.44
C PHE A 289 7.52 -4.47 -9.46
N ILE A 290 6.35 -4.02 -9.97
CA ILE A 290 5.55 -4.81 -10.91
C ILE A 290 6.09 -4.70 -12.34
N GLU A 291 6.51 -3.52 -12.75
CA GLU A 291 7.02 -3.26 -14.11
C GLU A 291 8.51 -3.61 -14.28
N SER A 292 9.16 -4.20 -13.27
CA SER A 292 10.59 -4.50 -13.26
C SER A 292 11.03 -5.39 -14.42
N GLU A 293 10.29 -6.45 -14.73
CA GLU A 293 10.63 -7.38 -15.80
C GLU A 293 10.65 -6.73 -17.19
N LYS A 294 9.75 -5.75 -17.42
CA LYS A 294 9.67 -5.03 -18.70
C LYS A 294 10.91 -4.16 -18.98
N GLU A 295 11.63 -3.81 -17.94
CA GLU A 295 12.82 -2.94 -18.02
C GLU A 295 14.14 -3.71 -17.95
N GLY A 296 14.11 -5.06 -17.88
CA GLY A 296 15.30 -5.89 -17.75
C GLY A 296 16.03 -5.73 -16.40
N GLY A 297 15.34 -5.21 -15.40
CA GLY A 297 15.85 -5.06 -14.03
C GLY A 297 15.82 -6.36 -13.23
N PRO A 298 16.34 -6.34 -11.98
CA PRO A 298 16.25 -7.49 -11.08
C PRO A 298 14.81 -7.94 -10.88
N ALA A 299 14.58 -9.25 -10.89
CA ALA A 299 13.26 -9.83 -10.61
C ALA A 299 12.86 -9.52 -9.16
N CYS A 300 11.64 -9.01 -8.98
CA CYS A 300 11.05 -8.72 -7.69
C CYS A 300 9.74 -9.49 -7.52
N TYR A 301 9.46 -9.88 -6.28
CA TYR A 301 8.16 -10.45 -5.91
C TYR A 301 7.32 -9.37 -5.25
N ALA A 302 6.09 -9.22 -5.68
CA ALA A 302 5.13 -8.28 -5.08
C ALA A 302 3.89 -9.03 -4.61
N VAL A 303 3.52 -8.86 -3.34
CA VAL A 303 2.34 -9.47 -2.72
C VAL A 303 1.48 -8.37 -2.13
N PHE A 304 0.25 -8.27 -2.60
CA PHE A 304 -0.75 -7.34 -2.08
C PHE A 304 -1.81 -8.12 -1.31
N VAL A 305 -2.04 -7.74 -0.05
CA VAL A 305 -3.04 -8.36 0.81
C VAL A 305 -4.02 -7.29 1.28
N GLY A 306 -5.31 -7.51 1.08
CA GLY A 306 -6.32 -6.53 1.47
C GLY A 306 -7.73 -7.09 1.50
N ASP A 307 -8.65 -6.27 2.02
CA ASP A 307 -10.07 -6.54 2.05
C ASP A 307 -10.85 -5.30 1.55
N PRO A 308 -11.42 -5.33 0.34
CA PRO A 308 -12.15 -4.17 -0.19
C PRO A 308 -13.31 -3.73 0.69
N LYS A 309 -13.89 -4.65 1.50
CA LYS A 309 -14.98 -4.36 2.44
C LYS A 309 -14.52 -3.58 3.68
N GLN A 310 -13.22 -3.56 3.95
CA GLN A 310 -12.61 -2.81 5.05
C GLN A 310 -12.03 -1.45 4.63
N SER A 311 -12.23 -1.02 3.38
CA SER A 311 -11.81 0.31 2.91
C SER A 311 -12.69 1.39 3.52
N ILE A 312 -12.30 1.88 4.71
CA ILE A 312 -13.04 2.90 5.46
C ILE A 312 -12.30 4.24 5.53
N TYR A 313 -11.11 4.34 4.96
CA TYR A 313 -10.27 5.53 5.00
C TYR A 313 -10.33 6.40 3.73
N GLY A 314 -11.46 6.37 3.00
CA GLY A 314 -11.68 7.24 1.83
C GLY A 314 -11.49 8.72 2.15
N PHE A 315 -11.83 9.17 3.38
CA PHE A 315 -11.61 10.54 3.85
C PHE A 315 -10.10 10.89 4.04
N ARG A 316 -9.21 9.90 4.00
CA ARG A 316 -7.73 10.05 4.02
C ARG A 316 -7.08 9.79 2.67
N GLY A 317 -7.87 9.68 1.59
CA GLY A 317 -7.36 9.47 0.25
C GLY A 317 -7.33 8.01 -0.21
N ALA A 318 -7.69 7.03 0.64
CA ALA A 318 -7.87 5.66 0.20
C ALA A 318 -8.90 5.58 -0.93
N ASP A 319 -8.54 4.87 -2.00
CA ASP A 319 -9.37 4.79 -3.20
C ASP A 319 -9.67 3.33 -3.58
N ILE A 320 -10.90 2.93 -3.36
CA ILE A 320 -11.36 1.58 -3.73
C ILE A 320 -11.23 1.31 -5.24
N GLY A 321 -11.35 2.34 -6.08
CA GLY A 321 -11.11 2.23 -7.53
C GLY A 321 -9.68 1.81 -7.84
N THR A 322 -8.71 2.35 -7.10
CA THR A 322 -7.30 1.94 -7.19
C THR A 322 -7.10 0.48 -6.79
N TYR A 323 -7.74 0.03 -5.70
CA TYR A 323 -7.70 -1.38 -5.30
C TYR A 323 -8.24 -2.30 -6.39
N LEU A 324 -9.43 -1.99 -6.93
CA LEU A 324 -10.05 -2.78 -7.99
C LEU A 324 -9.19 -2.81 -9.26
N LYS A 325 -8.63 -1.67 -9.66
CA LYS A 325 -7.72 -1.58 -10.80
C LYS A 325 -6.46 -2.43 -10.60
N ALA A 326 -5.84 -2.36 -9.44
CA ALA A 326 -4.65 -3.16 -9.11
C ALA A 326 -4.95 -4.67 -9.14
N ARG A 327 -6.11 -5.07 -8.58
CA ARG A 327 -6.60 -6.44 -8.62
C ARG A 327 -6.81 -6.92 -10.05
N ASP A 328 -7.47 -6.13 -10.89
CA ASP A 328 -7.77 -6.49 -12.27
C ASP A 328 -6.49 -6.57 -13.12
N GLU A 329 -5.53 -5.68 -12.91
CA GLU A 329 -4.20 -5.75 -13.54
C GLU A 329 -3.43 -7.02 -13.11
N ALA A 330 -3.47 -7.38 -11.83
CA ALA A 330 -2.88 -8.61 -11.32
C ALA A 330 -3.59 -9.85 -11.89
N SER A 331 -4.92 -9.79 -12.04
CA SER A 331 -5.75 -10.88 -12.59
C SER A 331 -5.42 -11.21 -14.05
N ALA A 332 -4.83 -10.28 -14.79
CA ALA A 332 -4.35 -10.54 -16.15
C ALA A 332 -3.12 -11.47 -16.17
N VAL A 333 -2.41 -11.61 -15.05
CA VAL A 333 -1.25 -12.49 -14.90
C VAL A 333 -1.67 -13.77 -14.16
N LEU A 334 -2.31 -13.64 -13.01
CA LEU A 334 -2.81 -14.74 -12.18
C LEU A 334 -4.08 -14.30 -11.47
N PRO A 335 -5.12 -15.18 -11.36
CA PRO A 335 -6.32 -14.82 -10.61
C PRO A 335 -5.96 -14.53 -9.16
N PRO A 336 -6.64 -13.54 -8.53
CA PRO A 336 -6.43 -13.24 -7.12
C PRO A 336 -6.82 -14.45 -6.28
N TYR A 337 -6.08 -14.66 -5.20
CA TYR A 337 -6.39 -15.69 -4.22
C TYR A 337 -7.36 -15.16 -3.16
N THR A 338 -8.13 -16.04 -2.54
CA THR A 338 -9.02 -15.68 -1.42
C THR A 338 -8.67 -16.46 -0.16
N LEU A 339 -8.85 -15.81 1.01
CA LEU A 339 -8.89 -16.47 2.31
C LEU A 339 -10.36 -16.60 2.72
N SER A 340 -10.90 -17.82 2.66
CA SER A 340 -12.34 -18.08 2.83
C SER A 340 -12.74 -18.42 4.25
N THR A 341 -11.81 -18.88 5.09
CA THR A 341 -12.12 -19.36 6.44
C THR A 341 -11.95 -18.27 7.48
N ASN A 342 -13.03 -17.93 8.21
CA ASN A 342 -12.98 -16.99 9.34
C ASN A 342 -12.61 -17.73 10.64
N TYR A 343 -11.51 -17.29 11.27
CA TYR A 343 -10.99 -17.84 12.53
C TYR A 343 -11.29 -16.96 13.75
N ARG A 344 -11.84 -15.77 13.56
CA ARG A 344 -12.07 -14.78 14.63
C ARG A 344 -13.44 -14.89 15.24
N THR A 345 -14.44 -15.27 14.44
CA THR A 345 -15.86 -15.14 14.76
C THR A 345 -16.52 -16.50 14.77
N THR A 346 -17.45 -16.73 15.68
CA THR A 346 -18.21 -18.00 15.75
C THR A 346 -19.20 -18.11 14.57
N PRO A 347 -19.59 -19.32 14.14
CA PRO A 347 -20.58 -19.50 13.07
C PRO A 347 -21.92 -18.80 13.37
N ALA A 348 -22.34 -18.72 14.64
CA ALA A 348 -23.58 -18.05 15.02
C ALA A 348 -23.51 -16.52 14.80
N GLU A 349 -22.38 -15.91 15.16
CA GLU A 349 -22.16 -14.47 14.91
C GLU A 349 -22.08 -14.16 13.43
N VAL A 350 -21.40 -14.99 12.63
CA VAL A 350 -21.37 -14.86 11.17
C VAL A 350 -22.78 -14.93 10.59
N ALA A 351 -23.59 -15.88 11.03
CA ALA A 351 -24.97 -16.01 10.57
C ALA A 351 -25.81 -14.77 10.94
N ALA A 352 -25.65 -14.24 12.15
CA ALA A 352 -26.33 -13.02 12.58
C ALA A 352 -25.95 -11.81 11.73
N VAL A 353 -24.65 -11.60 11.46
CA VAL A 353 -24.17 -10.52 10.59
C VAL A 353 -24.71 -10.69 9.17
N ASN A 354 -24.62 -11.90 8.60
CA ASN A 354 -25.15 -12.16 7.26
C ASN A 354 -26.63 -11.82 7.14
N THR A 355 -27.44 -12.11 8.18
CA THR A 355 -28.87 -11.77 8.21
C THR A 355 -29.11 -10.25 8.13
N LEU A 356 -28.22 -9.42 8.69
CA LEU A 356 -28.31 -7.95 8.60
C LEU A 356 -27.99 -7.44 7.21
N PHE A 357 -27.03 -8.08 6.51
CA PHE A 357 -26.47 -7.59 5.26
C PHE A 357 -27.06 -8.27 4.01
N THR A 358 -27.89 -9.31 4.16
CA THR A 358 -28.59 -9.97 3.06
C THR A 358 -30.10 -9.82 3.18
N ASP A 359 -30.78 -9.83 2.03
CA ASP A 359 -32.25 -9.95 1.99
C ASP A 359 -32.69 -11.41 2.23
N PRO A 360 -34.00 -11.68 2.39
CA PRO A 360 -34.52 -13.05 2.55
C PRO A 360 -34.21 -13.99 1.37
N ALA A 361 -33.90 -13.45 0.19
CA ALA A 361 -33.50 -14.21 -0.99
C ALA A 361 -31.98 -14.45 -1.06
N GLY A 362 -31.20 -13.94 -0.07
CA GLY A 362 -29.75 -14.11 0.01
C GLY A 362 -28.94 -13.09 -0.81
N ASN A 363 -29.59 -12.05 -1.36
CA ASN A 363 -28.89 -11.00 -2.09
C ASN A 363 -28.33 -9.94 -1.11
N SER A 364 -27.23 -9.29 -1.49
CA SER A 364 -26.70 -8.16 -0.72
C SER A 364 -27.72 -7.02 -0.64
N ARG A 365 -27.93 -6.47 0.55
CA ARG A 365 -28.74 -5.26 0.77
C ARG A 365 -28.04 -3.98 0.32
N PHE A 366 -26.78 -4.06 -0.06
CA PHE A 366 -25.98 -2.94 -0.52
C PHE A 366 -25.83 -2.94 -2.03
N PRO A 367 -25.98 -1.76 -2.69
CA PRO A 367 -25.73 -1.65 -4.12
C PRO A 367 -24.28 -2.05 -4.46
N GLY A 368 -24.10 -2.86 -5.51
CA GLY A 368 -22.78 -3.25 -6.01
C GLY A 368 -22.26 -4.60 -5.52
N GLY A 369 -23.00 -5.33 -4.65
CA GLY A 369 -22.66 -6.73 -4.30
C GLY A 369 -21.30 -6.90 -3.62
N ILE A 370 -20.84 -5.89 -2.86
CA ILE A 370 -19.59 -5.94 -2.12
C ILE A 370 -19.76 -6.76 -0.85
#